data_6bf69950fd6222775e0a645735daac0e
#
_entry.id   6bf69950fd6222775e0a645735daac0e
#
_cell.length_a   1.000
_cell.length_b   1.000
_cell.length_c   1.000
_cell.angle_alpha   90.00
_cell.angle_beta   90.00
_cell.angle_gamma   90.00
#
_symmetry.space_group_name_H-M   'P 1'
#
loop_
_entity.id
_entity.type
_entity.pdbx_description
1 polymer ?
#
loop_
_entity_poly.entity_id
_entity_poly.type
_entity_poly.pdbx_seq_one_letter_code
_entity_poly.pdbx_strand_id
1 'polypeptide(L)'
;MSKKLQIILLFFFIASLIFTSFYIRDFRIDASSDSLVSQNDEDFKYFSYYQDLFPTKNSLVIAIKSNSKIDRVLIEEIEKISKKLSDLPEVYSVFTINKAPILLLNNTSLIDLANNNYETILNSSLPFEDILNEFAKSPIYSDQIINESKNITSIVIFLNENSKAIDLKNNKNLYLTQGKYYKIKTEIDKERNELIKKIRNIIINSNQYFTYYLGGVEMISSDVISYVKNDILTFSLIV
;
A
#
# COMPACT_ATOMS: atom_id res chain seq x y z
N MET A 1 25.27 -2.99 -52.64
CA MET A 1 24.10 -2.09 -52.46
C MET A 1 24.50 -0.68 -52.91
N SER A 2 23.74 -0.01 -53.78
CA SER A 2 24.15 1.30 -54.29
C SER A 2 24.08 2.35 -53.14
N LYS A 3 25.01 3.34 -53.15
CA LYS A 3 25.03 4.43 -52.15
C LYS A 3 23.68 5.15 -52.05
N LYS A 4 22.95 5.30 -53.17
CA LYS A 4 21.61 5.89 -53.20
C LYS A 4 20.61 5.06 -52.41
N LEU A 5 20.63 3.73 -52.49
CA LEU A 5 19.74 2.85 -51.75
C LEU A 5 20.00 2.89 -50.24
N GLN A 6 21.25 3.01 -49.83
CA GLN A 6 21.64 3.15 -48.43
C GLN A 6 21.11 4.47 -47.83
N ILE A 7 21.20 5.58 -48.57
CA ILE A 7 20.68 6.87 -48.12
C ILE A 7 19.14 6.84 -48.00
N ILE A 8 18.45 6.21 -48.95
CA ILE A 8 16.99 6.06 -48.92
C ILE A 8 16.58 5.21 -47.67
N LEU A 9 17.24 4.11 -47.41
CA LEU A 9 16.98 3.26 -46.25
C LEU A 9 17.22 4.01 -44.91
N LEU A 10 18.34 4.76 -44.85
CA LEU A 10 18.63 5.59 -43.68
C LEU A 10 17.54 6.66 -43.43
N PHE A 11 17.09 7.30 -44.50
CA PHE A 11 16.01 8.30 -44.42
C PHE A 11 14.71 7.68 -43.91
N PHE A 12 14.32 6.51 -44.44
CA PHE A 12 13.13 5.78 -43.95
C PHE A 12 13.29 5.34 -42.51
N PHE A 13 14.47 4.91 -42.11
CA PHE A 13 14.75 4.53 -40.70
C PHE A 13 14.61 5.73 -39.76
N ILE A 14 15.20 6.87 -40.09
CA ILE A 14 15.08 8.10 -39.28
C ILE A 14 13.63 8.59 -39.27
N ALA A 15 12.92 8.58 -40.40
CA ALA A 15 11.52 8.95 -40.47
C ALA A 15 10.63 8.04 -39.58
N SER A 16 10.89 6.73 -39.57
CA SER A 16 10.23 5.77 -38.70
C SER A 16 10.50 6.06 -37.21
N LEU A 17 11.75 6.38 -36.83
CA LEU A 17 12.11 6.75 -35.45
C LEU A 17 11.39 8.02 -35.01
N ILE A 18 11.32 9.04 -35.86
CA ILE A 18 10.58 10.27 -35.58
C ILE A 18 9.09 9.98 -35.42
N PHE A 19 8.52 9.17 -36.32
CA PHE A 19 7.10 8.80 -36.27
C PHE A 19 6.77 8.01 -34.99
N THR A 20 7.55 7.01 -34.63
CA THR A 20 7.36 6.23 -33.38
C THR A 20 7.57 7.08 -32.14
N SER A 21 8.45 8.09 -32.17
CA SER A 21 8.68 9.03 -31.06
C SER A 21 7.40 9.80 -30.66
N PHE A 22 6.52 10.10 -31.61
CA PHE A 22 5.24 10.73 -31.30
C PHE A 22 4.30 9.83 -30.48
N TYR A 23 4.37 8.50 -30.67
CA TYR A 23 3.54 7.54 -29.94
C TYR A 23 4.09 7.19 -28.54
N ILE A 24 5.37 7.46 -28.25
CA ILE A 24 5.97 7.26 -26.93
C ILE A 24 5.25 8.14 -25.87
N ARG A 25 4.74 9.29 -26.26
CA ARG A 25 3.95 10.16 -25.35
C ARG A 25 2.68 9.50 -24.83
N ASP A 26 2.13 8.56 -25.58
CA ASP A 26 0.89 7.85 -25.22
C ASP A 26 1.16 6.51 -24.54
N PHE A 27 2.44 6.11 -24.42
CA PHE A 27 2.83 4.91 -23.69
C PHE A 27 2.54 5.09 -22.19
N ARG A 28 1.76 4.17 -21.66
CA ARG A 28 1.31 4.21 -20.27
C ARG A 28 1.48 2.86 -19.62
N ILE A 29 1.90 2.88 -18.35
CA ILE A 29 2.04 1.70 -17.53
C ILE A 29 0.81 1.66 -16.63
N ASP A 30 0.02 0.62 -16.73
CA ASP A 30 -1.07 0.31 -15.81
C ASP A 30 -0.64 -0.78 -14.86
N ALA A 31 -0.39 -0.44 -13.60
CA ALA A 31 -0.06 -1.36 -12.52
C ALA A 31 -1.19 -1.43 -11.48
N SER A 32 -2.43 -1.13 -11.88
CA SER A 32 -3.59 -1.32 -11.00
C SER A 32 -3.75 -2.81 -10.67
N SER A 33 -4.23 -3.12 -9.47
CA SER A 33 -4.54 -4.51 -9.07
C SER A 33 -5.44 -5.21 -10.10
N ASP A 34 -6.38 -4.48 -10.69
CA ASP A 34 -7.32 -4.97 -11.68
C ASP A 34 -6.63 -5.35 -13.01
N SER A 35 -5.49 -4.73 -13.34
CA SER A 35 -4.73 -5.04 -14.56
C SER A 35 -3.80 -6.25 -14.39
N LEU A 36 -3.46 -6.57 -13.14
CA LEU A 36 -2.57 -7.69 -12.80
C LEU A 36 -3.32 -9.03 -12.68
N VAL A 37 -4.65 -8.98 -12.54
CA VAL A 37 -5.49 -10.17 -12.43
C VAL A 37 -6.37 -10.32 -13.67
N SER A 38 -6.52 -11.54 -14.16
CA SER A 38 -7.42 -11.82 -15.28
C SER A 38 -8.87 -11.53 -14.88
N GLN A 39 -9.49 -10.53 -15.51
CA GLN A 39 -10.89 -10.16 -15.26
C GLN A 39 -11.90 -11.28 -15.62
N ASN A 40 -11.47 -12.29 -16.37
CA ASN A 40 -12.29 -13.45 -16.73
C ASN A 40 -12.15 -14.61 -15.74
N ASP A 41 -11.27 -14.49 -14.73
CA ASP A 41 -11.08 -15.48 -13.68
C ASP A 41 -12.34 -15.58 -12.81
N GLU A 42 -12.80 -16.79 -12.53
CA GLU A 42 -13.99 -17.02 -11.69
C GLU A 42 -13.74 -16.63 -10.26
N ASP A 43 -12.54 -16.89 -9.74
CA ASP A 43 -12.14 -16.49 -8.38
C ASP A 43 -12.11 -14.97 -8.23
N PHE A 44 -11.66 -14.24 -9.28
CA PHE A 44 -11.69 -12.78 -9.27
C PHE A 44 -13.13 -12.23 -9.29
N LYS A 45 -14.04 -12.84 -10.05
CA LYS A 45 -15.47 -12.45 -10.06
C LYS A 45 -16.11 -12.67 -8.70
N TYR A 46 -15.80 -13.83 -8.08
CA TYR A 46 -16.27 -14.16 -6.74
C TYR A 46 -15.72 -13.15 -5.70
N PHE A 47 -14.42 -12.87 -5.73
CA PHE A 47 -13.80 -11.88 -4.87
C PHE A 47 -14.43 -10.49 -5.04
N SER A 48 -14.63 -10.05 -6.28
CA SER A 48 -15.25 -8.74 -6.57
C SER A 48 -16.68 -8.65 -6.04
N TYR A 49 -17.46 -9.72 -6.19
CA TYR A 49 -18.81 -9.82 -5.63
C TYR A 49 -18.81 -9.64 -4.10
N TYR A 50 -17.88 -10.31 -3.40
CA TYR A 50 -17.76 -10.15 -1.94
C TYR A 50 -17.24 -8.78 -1.51
N GLN A 51 -16.34 -8.19 -2.27
CA GLN A 51 -15.91 -6.81 -2.02
C GLN A 51 -17.06 -5.79 -2.13
N ASP A 52 -17.99 -6.00 -3.06
CA ASP A 52 -19.16 -5.12 -3.21
C ASP A 52 -20.15 -5.32 -2.04
N LEU A 53 -20.29 -6.55 -1.52
CA LEU A 53 -21.13 -6.84 -0.35
C LEU A 53 -20.52 -6.36 0.98
N PHE A 54 -19.21 -6.48 1.11
CA PHE A 54 -18.44 -6.16 2.31
C PHE A 54 -17.29 -5.21 1.95
N PRO A 55 -17.58 -3.93 1.68
CA PRO A 55 -16.56 -3.00 1.25
C PRO A 55 -15.50 -2.82 2.36
N THR A 56 -14.28 -3.19 2.04
CA THR A 56 -13.13 -2.98 2.91
C THR A 56 -12.34 -1.75 2.45
N LYS A 57 -11.82 -0.98 3.40
CA LYS A 57 -10.95 0.14 3.08
C LYS A 57 -9.61 -0.37 2.58
N ASN A 58 -9.03 0.32 1.59
CA ASN A 58 -7.66 0.07 1.19
C ASN A 58 -6.73 0.24 2.39
N SER A 59 -5.76 -0.65 2.51
CA SER A 59 -4.84 -0.63 3.64
C SER A 59 -3.39 -0.77 3.19
N LEU A 60 -2.51 -0.20 4.01
CA LEU A 60 -1.07 -0.39 3.98
C LEU A 60 -0.64 -1.01 5.31
N VAL A 61 0.43 -1.77 5.28
CA VAL A 61 0.97 -2.42 6.48
C VAL A 61 2.45 -2.06 6.62
N ILE A 62 2.84 -1.62 7.81
CA ILE A 62 4.25 -1.50 8.19
C ILE A 62 4.54 -2.66 9.13
N ALA A 63 5.29 -3.66 8.68
CA ALA A 63 5.82 -4.69 9.55
C ALA A 63 7.11 -4.18 10.21
N ILE A 64 7.22 -4.33 11.52
CA ILE A 64 8.36 -3.87 12.32
C ILE A 64 9.00 -5.09 12.96
N LYS A 65 10.25 -5.34 12.60
CA LYS A 65 11.05 -6.45 13.16
C LYS A 65 12.02 -5.91 14.20
N SER A 66 11.96 -6.46 15.41
CA SER A 66 12.95 -6.27 16.46
C SER A 66 14.02 -7.37 16.39
N ASN A 67 15.23 -7.05 16.80
CA ASN A 67 16.32 -8.03 16.96
C ASN A 67 16.13 -8.92 18.20
N SER A 68 15.25 -8.53 19.12
CA SER A 68 14.83 -9.26 20.32
C SER A 68 13.30 -9.38 20.33
N LYS A 69 12.73 -9.87 21.42
CA LYS A 69 11.28 -9.78 21.64
C LYS A 69 10.82 -8.33 21.70
N ILE A 70 9.55 -8.11 21.38
CA ILE A 70 8.89 -6.82 21.53
C ILE A 70 9.04 -6.36 22.98
N ASP A 71 9.49 -5.13 23.15
CA ASP A 71 9.70 -4.47 24.42
C ASP A 71 8.93 -3.14 24.50
N ARG A 72 9.02 -2.49 25.65
CA ARG A 72 8.35 -1.18 25.86
C ARG A 72 8.91 -0.08 24.94
N VAL A 73 10.18 -0.16 24.56
CA VAL A 73 10.79 0.82 23.65
C VAL A 73 10.15 0.73 22.28
N LEU A 74 9.87 -0.49 21.78
CA LEU A 74 9.16 -0.68 20.52
C LEU A 74 7.71 -0.20 20.63
N ILE A 75 7.02 -0.46 21.74
CA ILE A 75 5.64 0.01 21.97
C ILE A 75 5.56 1.54 21.92
N GLU A 76 6.51 2.24 22.56
CA GLU A 76 6.61 3.72 22.50
C GLU A 76 6.90 4.22 21.09
N GLU A 77 7.76 3.53 20.35
CA GLU A 77 8.08 3.90 18.97
C GLU A 77 6.87 3.71 18.03
N ILE A 78 6.12 2.62 18.20
CA ILE A 78 4.86 2.38 17.49
C ILE A 78 3.87 3.53 17.75
N GLU A 79 3.76 4.01 18.98
CA GLU A 79 2.87 5.12 19.32
C GLU A 79 3.27 6.41 18.59
N LYS A 80 4.57 6.74 18.56
CA LYS A 80 5.09 7.90 17.83
C LYS A 80 4.82 7.82 16.33
N ILE A 81 5.06 6.63 15.73
CA ILE A 81 4.81 6.39 14.30
C ILE A 81 3.32 6.50 14.02
N SER A 82 2.48 5.84 14.82
CA SER A 82 1.01 5.86 14.68
C SER A 82 0.44 7.27 14.70
N LYS A 83 0.94 8.12 15.59
CA LYS A 83 0.52 9.53 15.66
C LYS A 83 0.85 10.27 14.37
N LYS A 84 2.11 10.18 13.90
CA LYS A 84 2.53 10.81 12.65
C LYS A 84 1.73 10.32 11.44
N LEU A 85 1.38 9.03 11.41
CA LEU A 85 0.56 8.45 10.35
C LEU A 85 -0.88 8.94 10.42
N SER A 86 -1.46 9.03 11.62
CA SER A 86 -2.82 9.53 11.84
C SER A 86 -2.99 11.01 11.49
N ASP A 87 -1.90 11.79 11.50
CA ASP A 87 -1.90 13.20 11.10
C ASP A 87 -1.95 13.39 9.56
N LEU A 88 -1.79 12.33 8.78
CA LEU A 88 -1.89 12.39 7.31
C LEU A 88 -3.36 12.44 6.87
N PRO A 89 -3.77 13.42 6.04
CA PRO A 89 -5.16 13.57 5.61
C PRO A 89 -5.69 12.40 4.80
N GLU A 90 -4.81 11.62 4.17
CA GLU A 90 -5.16 10.44 3.39
C GLU A 90 -5.42 9.21 4.27
N VAL A 91 -5.10 9.26 5.57
CA VAL A 91 -5.27 8.16 6.52
C VAL A 91 -6.61 8.26 7.23
N TYR A 92 -7.40 7.19 7.16
CA TYR A 92 -8.66 7.06 7.88
C TYR A 92 -8.44 6.67 9.35
N SER A 93 -7.66 5.62 9.57
CA SER A 93 -7.31 5.14 10.91
C SER A 93 -6.04 4.32 10.88
N VAL A 94 -5.42 4.20 12.05
CA VAL A 94 -4.23 3.37 12.26
C VAL A 94 -4.52 2.38 13.37
N PHE A 95 -4.34 1.08 13.10
CA PHE A 95 -4.47 0.00 14.06
C PHE A 95 -3.11 -0.64 14.33
N THR A 96 -2.84 -0.91 15.61
CA THR A 96 -1.53 -1.41 16.07
C THR A 96 -1.75 -2.27 17.31
N ILE A 97 -0.69 -2.97 17.70
CA ILE A 97 -0.66 -3.71 18.98
C ILE A 97 -1.00 -2.82 20.18
N ASN A 98 -0.70 -1.52 20.12
CA ASN A 98 -0.99 -0.56 21.19
C ASN A 98 -2.49 -0.31 21.39
N LYS A 99 -3.29 -0.52 20.35
CA LYS A 99 -4.74 -0.32 20.32
C LYS A 99 -5.51 -1.63 20.41
N ALA A 100 -4.83 -2.76 20.38
CA ALA A 100 -5.45 -4.07 20.46
C ALA A 100 -6.06 -4.30 21.86
N PRO A 101 -7.36 -4.63 21.97
CA PRO A 101 -8.00 -4.99 23.23
C PRO A 101 -7.39 -6.28 23.82
N ILE A 102 -7.19 -6.31 25.14
CA ILE A 102 -6.88 -7.52 25.88
C ILE A 102 -8.21 -8.26 26.14
N LEU A 103 -8.38 -9.41 25.53
CA LEU A 103 -9.66 -10.10 25.48
C LEU A 103 -9.82 -11.16 26.56
N LEU A 104 -8.86 -12.09 26.64
CA LEU A 104 -8.96 -13.27 27.50
C LEU A 104 -8.52 -12.98 28.94
N LEU A 105 -7.39 -12.33 29.12
CA LEU A 105 -6.85 -12.03 30.45
C LEU A 105 -7.81 -11.13 31.27
N ASN A 106 -8.51 -10.24 30.58
CA ASN A 106 -9.49 -9.33 31.24
C ASN A 106 -10.94 -9.81 31.14
N ASN A 107 -11.19 -10.96 30.51
CA ASN A 107 -12.56 -11.43 30.22
C ASN A 107 -13.43 -10.35 29.53
N THR A 108 -12.83 -9.59 28.60
CA THR A 108 -13.50 -8.49 27.91
C THR A 108 -14.70 -9.00 27.11
N SER A 109 -15.87 -8.49 27.39
CA SER A 109 -17.10 -8.87 26.71
C SER A 109 -17.29 -8.13 25.38
N LEU A 110 -18.18 -8.65 24.51
CA LEU A 110 -18.56 -7.94 23.27
C LEU A 110 -19.21 -6.58 23.56
N ILE A 111 -19.89 -6.44 24.69
CA ILE A 111 -20.51 -5.18 25.12
C ILE A 111 -19.43 -4.17 25.51
N ASP A 112 -18.38 -4.63 26.22
CA ASP A 112 -17.25 -3.78 26.57
C ASP A 112 -16.52 -3.29 25.34
N LEU A 113 -16.30 -4.16 24.33
CA LEU A 113 -15.72 -3.78 23.06
C LEU A 113 -16.56 -2.73 22.32
N ALA A 114 -17.88 -2.93 22.27
CA ALA A 114 -18.79 -2.00 21.61
C ALA A 114 -18.82 -0.62 22.29
N ASN A 115 -18.63 -0.58 23.61
CA ASN A 115 -18.60 0.65 24.40
C ASN A 115 -17.19 1.26 24.54
N ASN A 116 -16.17 0.70 23.90
CA ASN A 116 -14.75 1.07 24.06
C ASN A 116 -14.26 1.01 25.53
N ASN A 117 -14.84 0.11 26.31
CA ASN A 117 -14.49 -0.11 27.73
C ASN A 117 -13.59 -1.34 27.86
N TYR A 118 -12.36 -1.24 27.37
CA TYR A 118 -11.36 -2.31 27.41
C TYR A 118 -9.97 -1.78 27.71
N GLU A 119 -9.14 -2.66 28.23
CA GLU A 119 -7.72 -2.37 28.41
C GLU A 119 -6.88 -2.78 27.19
N THR A 120 -5.79 -2.08 27.01
CA THR A 120 -4.78 -2.32 25.99
C THR A 120 -3.41 -2.48 26.66
N ILE A 121 -2.39 -2.84 25.89
CA ILE A 121 -1.02 -2.97 26.40
C ILE A 121 -0.46 -1.67 27.00
N LEU A 122 -1.05 -0.51 26.67
CA LEU A 122 -0.62 0.81 27.16
C LEU A 122 -1.17 1.15 28.57
N ASN A 123 -2.37 0.69 28.89
CA ASN A 123 -3.09 1.12 30.11
C ASN A 123 -3.38 -0.03 31.07
N SER A 124 -3.01 -1.26 30.72
CA SER A 124 -3.23 -2.41 31.61
C SER A 124 -2.18 -2.52 32.72
N SER A 125 -2.61 -3.01 33.88
CA SER A 125 -1.75 -3.37 34.99
C SER A 125 -1.21 -4.79 34.92
N LEU A 126 -1.63 -5.59 33.93
CA LEU A 126 -1.17 -6.97 33.73
C LEU A 126 0.32 -7.05 33.35
N PRO A 127 0.98 -8.17 33.65
CA PRO A 127 2.35 -8.38 33.20
C PRO A 127 2.47 -8.29 31.68
N PHE A 128 3.41 -7.49 31.21
CA PHE A 128 3.63 -7.20 29.78
C PHE A 128 3.80 -8.46 28.93
N GLU A 129 4.58 -9.43 29.43
CA GLU A 129 4.82 -10.70 28.74
C GLU A 129 3.54 -11.55 28.61
N ASP A 130 2.62 -11.48 29.59
CA ASP A 130 1.35 -12.21 29.54
C ASP A 130 0.42 -11.64 28.46
N ILE A 131 0.40 -10.32 28.31
CA ILE A 131 -0.34 -9.65 27.25
C ILE A 131 0.21 -10.05 25.87
N LEU A 132 1.54 -10.04 25.71
CA LEU A 132 2.16 -10.49 24.45
C LEU A 132 1.88 -11.96 24.16
N ASN A 133 1.83 -12.81 25.20
CA ASN A 133 1.47 -14.22 25.06
C ASN A 133 0.02 -14.41 24.63
N GLU A 134 -0.91 -13.63 25.18
CA GLU A 134 -2.30 -13.64 24.73
C GLU A 134 -2.39 -13.24 23.25
N PHE A 135 -1.76 -12.12 22.88
CA PHE A 135 -1.81 -11.63 21.50
C PHE A 135 -1.20 -12.63 20.50
N ALA A 136 -0.05 -13.20 20.82
CA ALA A 136 0.63 -14.17 19.96
C ALA A 136 -0.15 -15.48 19.77
N LYS A 137 -1.00 -15.86 20.73
CA LYS A 137 -1.84 -17.07 20.69
C LYS A 137 -3.27 -16.80 20.22
N SER A 138 -3.66 -15.54 20.13
CA SER A 138 -5.01 -15.15 19.74
C SER A 138 -5.24 -15.44 18.26
N PRO A 139 -6.33 -16.11 17.85
CA PRO A 139 -6.67 -16.31 16.45
C PRO A 139 -7.00 -15.01 15.70
N ILE A 140 -7.23 -13.91 16.44
CA ILE A 140 -7.53 -12.60 15.86
C ILE A 140 -6.24 -11.79 15.62
N TYR A 141 -5.25 -11.94 16.49
CA TYR A 141 -4.05 -11.10 16.50
C TYR A 141 -2.79 -11.80 15.99
N SER A 142 -2.72 -13.11 16.13
CA SER A 142 -1.58 -13.91 15.64
C SER A 142 -1.46 -13.75 14.12
N ASP A 143 -0.23 -13.52 13.66
CA ASP A 143 0.13 -13.29 12.26
C ASP A 143 -0.55 -12.06 11.60
N GLN A 144 -1.35 -11.29 12.35
CA GLN A 144 -1.92 -10.02 11.92
C GLN A 144 -1.15 -8.83 12.49
N ILE A 145 -1.04 -8.76 13.83
CA ILE A 145 -0.37 -7.66 14.53
C ILE A 145 0.85 -8.10 15.33
N ILE A 146 1.04 -9.40 15.56
CA ILE A 146 2.18 -9.97 16.27
C ILE A 146 2.43 -11.39 15.75
N ASN A 147 3.69 -11.79 15.60
CA ASN A 147 4.04 -13.17 15.27
C ASN A 147 4.22 -14.04 16.53
N GLU A 148 4.22 -15.36 16.35
CA GLU A 148 4.38 -16.33 17.44
C GLU A 148 5.67 -16.12 18.24
N SER A 149 6.76 -15.79 17.57
CA SER A 149 8.07 -15.51 18.21
C SER A 149 8.11 -14.19 18.98
N LYS A 150 7.06 -13.35 18.89
CA LYS A 150 6.96 -12.05 19.55
C LYS A 150 8.10 -11.08 19.22
N ASN A 151 8.64 -11.14 18.02
CA ASN A 151 9.71 -10.24 17.54
C ASN A 151 9.34 -9.45 16.29
N ILE A 152 8.14 -9.68 15.75
CA ILE A 152 7.58 -8.90 14.65
C ILE A 152 6.20 -8.41 15.07
N THR A 153 5.93 -7.13 14.80
CA THR A 153 4.61 -6.53 14.97
C THR A 153 4.25 -5.71 13.74
N SER A 154 2.99 -5.34 13.59
CA SER A 154 2.53 -4.55 12.45
C SER A 154 1.78 -3.29 12.87
N ILE A 155 1.86 -2.28 12.01
CA ILE A 155 0.99 -1.10 11.97
C ILE A 155 0.13 -1.24 10.73
N VAL A 156 -1.18 -1.35 10.89
CA VAL A 156 -2.15 -1.40 9.78
C VAL A 156 -2.71 0.00 9.59
N ILE A 157 -2.56 0.54 8.40
CA ILE A 157 -2.96 1.89 8.02
C ILE A 157 -4.16 1.75 7.07
N PHE A 158 -5.35 2.14 7.52
CA PHE A 158 -6.53 2.21 6.67
C PHE A 158 -6.59 3.58 6.00
N LEU A 159 -6.81 3.58 4.69
CA LEU A 159 -6.81 4.80 3.88
C LEU A 159 -8.22 5.36 3.70
N ASN A 160 -8.30 6.67 3.57
CA ASN A 160 -9.51 7.32 3.08
C ASN A 160 -9.75 6.93 1.62
N GLU A 161 -11.01 6.82 1.23
CA GLU A 161 -11.38 6.62 -0.16
C GLU A 161 -11.01 7.84 -1.00
N ASN A 162 -10.35 7.60 -2.12
CA ASN A 162 -10.05 8.67 -3.06
C ASN A 162 -11.29 8.97 -3.92
N SER A 163 -11.92 10.11 -3.69
CA SER A 163 -13.13 10.53 -4.41
C SER A 163 -12.95 10.58 -5.92
N LYS A 164 -11.76 10.97 -6.41
CA LYS A 164 -11.43 10.95 -7.83
C LYS A 164 -11.37 9.54 -8.39
N ALA A 165 -10.87 8.57 -7.61
CA ALA A 165 -10.82 7.17 -8.02
C ALA A 165 -12.21 6.56 -8.10
N ILE A 166 -13.09 6.86 -7.15
CA ILE A 166 -14.50 6.45 -7.16
C ILE A 166 -15.21 7.04 -8.38
N ASP A 167 -15.06 8.34 -8.60
CA ASP A 167 -15.67 9.03 -9.74
C ASP A 167 -15.15 8.47 -11.07
N LEU A 168 -13.83 8.21 -11.17
CA LEU A 168 -13.23 7.62 -12.36
C LEU A 168 -13.78 6.19 -12.63
N LYS A 169 -13.98 5.39 -11.59
CA LYS A 169 -14.57 4.04 -11.69
C LYS A 169 -16.02 4.12 -12.18
N ASN A 170 -16.83 4.98 -11.60
CA ASN A 170 -18.26 5.09 -11.89
C ASN A 170 -18.52 5.69 -13.29
N ASN A 171 -17.68 6.61 -13.75
CA ASN A 171 -17.85 7.35 -15.00
C ASN A 171 -16.79 6.97 -16.06
N LYS A 172 -16.20 5.75 -15.98
CA LYS A 172 -15.11 5.31 -16.86
C LYS A 172 -15.39 5.54 -18.35
N ASN A 173 -16.53 5.09 -18.84
CA ASN A 173 -16.89 5.19 -20.26
C ASN A 173 -17.03 6.66 -20.71
N LEU A 174 -17.62 7.52 -19.87
CA LEU A 174 -17.75 8.94 -20.13
C LEU A 174 -16.38 9.61 -20.26
N TYR A 175 -15.47 9.34 -19.31
CA TYR A 175 -14.13 9.92 -19.35
C TYR A 175 -13.26 9.39 -20.48
N LEU A 176 -13.42 8.13 -20.89
CA LEU A 176 -12.75 7.57 -22.07
C LEU A 176 -13.22 8.30 -23.33
N THR A 177 -14.53 8.49 -23.53
CA THR A 177 -15.09 9.20 -24.66
C THR A 177 -14.63 10.67 -24.72
N GLN A 178 -14.47 11.31 -23.56
CA GLN A 178 -13.98 12.69 -23.46
C GLN A 178 -12.45 12.81 -23.54
N GLY A 179 -11.70 11.72 -23.61
CA GLY A 179 -10.23 11.72 -23.57
C GLY A 179 -9.62 12.17 -22.24
N LYS A 180 -10.42 12.23 -21.16
CA LYS A 180 -10.00 12.71 -19.82
C LYS A 180 -9.54 11.58 -18.89
N TYR A 181 -9.91 10.34 -19.16
CA TYR A 181 -9.67 9.19 -18.31
C TYR A 181 -8.21 9.09 -17.83
N TYR A 182 -7.28 9.13 -18.77
CA TYR A 182 -5.86 8.95 -18.44
C TYR A 182 -5.25 10.12 -17.69
N LYS A 183 -5.75 11.34 -17.88
CA LYS A 183 -5.30 12.50 -17.12
C LYS A 183 -5.67 12.34 -15.66
N ILE A 184 -6.94 12.03 -15.37
CA ILE A 184 -7.43 11.82 -14.00
C ILE A 184 -6.70 10.64 -13.34
N LYS A 185 -6.52 9.52 -14.08
CA LYS A 185 -5.76 8.37 -13.57
C LYS A 185 -4.33 8.74 -13.18
N THR A 186 -3.65 9.54 -14.00
CA THR A 186 -2.29 10.02 -13.70
C THR A 186 -2.25 10.91 -12.44
N GLU A 187 -3.27 11.72 -12.20
CA GLU A 187 -3.39 12.52 -10.97
C GLU A 187 -3.57 11.62 -9.74
N ILE A 188 -4.42 10.60 -9.82
CA ILE A 188 -4.62 9.60 -8.75
C ILE A 188 -3.32 8.87 -8.44
N ASP A 189 -2.60 8.40 -9.46
CA ASP A 189 -1.32 7.71 -9.30
C ASP A 189 -0.26 8.62 -8.67
N LYS A 190 -0.26 9.90 -9.00
CA LYS A 190 0.63 10.90 -8.40
C LYS A 190 0.33 11.09 -6.91
N GLU A 191 -0.94 11.26 -6.54
CA GLU A 191 -1.38 11.39 -5.14
C GLU A 191 -0.99 10.16 -4.32
N ARG A 192 -1.18 8.95 -4.88
CA ARG A 192 -0.74 7.68 -4.28
C ARG A 192 0.77 7.66 -4.03
N ASN A 193 1.55 8.01 -5.04
CA ASN A 193 3.01 8.02 -4.94
C ASN A 193 3.50 9.02 -3.89
N GLU A 194 2.84 10.17 -3.76
CA GLU A 194 3.16 11.17 -2.73
C GLU A 194 2.84 10.64 -1.33
N LEU A 195 1.71 9.96 -1.13
CA LEU A 195 1.39 9.31 0.13
C LEU A 195 2.44 8.25 0.52
N ILE A 196 2.79 7.34 -0.41
CA ILE A 196 3.82 6.33 -0.17
C ILE A 196 5.16 6.96 0.23
N LYS A 197 5.56 8.06 -0.42
CA LYS A 197 6.76 8.81 -0.06
C LYS A 197 6.67 9.41 1.35
N LYS A 198 5.52 9.99 1.73
CA LYS A 198 5.31 10.53 3.09
C LYS A 198 5.47 9.43 4.14
N ILE A 199 4.84 8.25 3.92
CA ILE A 199 4.94 7.11 4.83
C ILE A 199 6.38 6.61 4.93
N ARG A 200 7.09 6.46 3.81
CA ARG A 200 8.51 6.08 3.79
C ARG A 200 9.38 7.07 4.54
N ASN A 201 9.14 8.35 4.41
CA ASN A 201 9.86 9.37 5.17
C ASN A 201 9.61 9.24 6.68
N ILE A 202 8.39 8.93 7.12
CA ILE A 202 8.10 8.65 8.52
C ILE A 202 8.94 7.46 9.00
N ILE A 203 8.98 6.36 8.23
CA ILE A 203 9.74 5.15 8.54
C ILE A 203 11.25 5.43 8.61
N ILE A 204 11.81 6.14 7.62
CA ILE A 204 13.25 6.45 7.57
C ILE A 204 13.68 7.32 8.76
N ASN A 205 12.81 8.20 9.23
CA ASN A 205 13.06 9.08 10.37
C ASN A 205 12.65 8.45 11.72
N SER A 206 12.31 7.17 11.74
CA SER A 206 11.99 6.41 12.95
C SER A 206 13.24 5.74 13.53
N ASN A 207 13.10 5.10 14.67
CA ASN A 207 14.23 4.49 15.39
C ASN A 207 14.88 3.37 14.56
N GLN A 208 16.12 3.59 14.12
CA GLN A 208 16.89 2.67 13.26
C GLN A 208 17.34 1.37 13.99
N TYR A 209 17.03 1.22 15.25
CA TYR A 209 17.24 -0.03 15.98
C TYR A 209 16.33 -1.16 15.52
N PHE A 210 15.18 -0.79 14.90
CA PHE A 210 14.20 -1.71 14.35
C PHE A 210 14.28 -1.74 12.82
N THR A 211 13.87 -2.85 12.22
CA THR A 211 13.78 -2.98 10.77
C THR A 211 12.32 -2.84 10.35
N TYR A 212 12.06 -1.98 9.38
CA TYR A 212 10.71 -1.68 8.89
C TYR A 212 10.52 -2.17 7.47
N TYR A 213 9.36 -2.74 7.21
CA TYR A 213 8.94 -3.18 5.88
C TYR A 213 7.56 -2.59 5.57
N LEU A 214 7.46 -1.81 4.52
CA LEU A 214 6.17 -1.29 4.04
C LEU A 214 5.61 -2.27 3.01
N GLY A 215 4.33 -2.63 3.15
CA GLY A 215 3.59 -3.52 2.26
C GLY A 215 2.18 -3.00 1.97
N GLY A 216 1.52 -3.62 1.00
CA GLY A 216 0.16 -3.33 0.59
C GLY A 216 0.03 -3.05 -0.90
N VAL A 217 -1.17 -3.25 -1.45
CA VAL A 217 -1.44 -3.16 -2.91
C VAL A 217 -1.07 -1.79 -3.48
N GLU A 218 -1.40 -0.72 -2.76
CA GLU A 218 -1.11 0.66 -3.19
C GLU A 218 0.40 0.92 -3.27
N MET A 219 1.19 0.35 -2.36
CA MET A 219 2.64 0.46 -2.38
C MET A 219 3.23 -0.32 -3.54
N ILE A 220 2.79 -1.58 -3.74
CA ILE A 220 3.26 -2.43 -4.84
C ILE A 220 2.98 -1.76 -6.19
N SER A 221 1.77 -1.23 -6.39
CA SER A 221 1.39 -0.50 -7.61
C SER A 221 2.30 0.70 -7.85
N SER A 222 2.60 1.49 -6.81
CA SER A 222 3.51 2.64 -6.88
C SER A 222 4.92 2.21 -7.30
N ASP A 223 5.44 1.15 -6.68
CA ASP A 223 6.80 0.66 -6.95
C ASP A 223 6.93 0.08 -8.35
N VAL A 224 5.98 -0.74 -8.80
CA VAL A 224 5.96 -1.30 -10.16
C VAL A 224 6.01 -0.19 -11.20
N ILE A 225 5.16 0.83 -11.08
CA ILE A 225 5.17 1.98 -11.99
C ILE A 225 6.52 2.69 -11.98
N SER A 226 7.11 2.90 -10.79
CA SER A 226 8.38 3.58 -10.62
C SER A 226 9.54 2.78 -11.24
N TYR A 227 9.61 1.48 -10.96
CA TYR A 227 10.67 0.61 -11.51
C TYR A 227 10.59 0.49 -13.02
N VAL A 228 9.40 0.22 -13.57
CA VAL A 228 9.24 0.12 -15.04
C VAL A 228 9.60 1.43 -15.73
N LYS A 229 9.25 2.59 -15.17
CA LYS A 229 9.68 3.89 -15.71
C LYS A 229 11.19 4.04 -15.71
N ASN A 230 11.84 3.69 -14.61
CA ASN A 230 13.29 3.77 -14.49
C ASN A 230 14.00 2.81 -15.46
N ASP A 231 13.47 1.59 -15.60
CA ASP A 231 14.00 0.59 -16.51
C ASP A 231 13.93 1.07 -17.98
N ILE A 232 12.76 1.60 -18.38
CA ILE A 232 12.59 2.16 -19.72
C ILE A 232 13.60 3.28 -19.96
N LEU A 233 13.77 4.21 -19.03
CA LEU A 233 14.73 5.30 -19.16
C LEU A 233 16.17 4.78 -19.25
N THR A 234 16.53 3.84 -18.37
CA THR A 234 17.88 3.26 -18.33
C THR A 234 18.20 2.52 -19.61
N PHE A 235 17.32 1.63 -20.07
CA PHE A 235 17.52 0.87 -21.30
C PHE A 235 17.50 1.77 -22.55
N SER A 236 16.64 2.80 -22.59
CA SER A 236 16.60 3.75 -23.71
C SER A 236 17.86 4.61 -23.83
N LEU A 237 18.66 4.74 -22.75
CA LEU A 237 19.92 5.49 -22.78
C LEU A 237 21.13 4.61 -23.11
N ILE A 238 21.01 3.28 -22.94
CA ILE A 238 22.12 2.33 -23.16
C ILE A 238 22.09 1.79 -24.59
N VAL A 239 20.92 1.72 -25.22
CA VAL A 239 20.71 1.22 -26.58
C VAL A 239 20.72 2.38 -27.59
#